data_b069ccc712d09b53385cbd24e021dfa8
#
_entry.id   b069ccc712d09b53385cbd24e021dfa8
#
_cell.length_a   1.000
_cell.length_b   1.000
_cell.length_c   1.000
_cell.angle_alpha   90.00
_cell.angle_beta   90.00
_cell.angle_gamma   90.00
#
_symmetry.space_group_name_H-M   'P 1'
#
loop_
_entity.id
_entity.type
_entity.pdbx_description
1 polymer ?
#
loop_
_entity_poly.entity_id
_entity_poly.type
_entity_poly.pdbx_seq_one_letter_code
_entity_poly.pdbx_strand_id
1 'polypeptide(L)'
;FATSGRDYHFYITDASGDGRVVEYDCESETRELVATSIRSITNFFGLYEDKVLPNQKNGIYGHGKERYDKMEAIFDYEEVYNSDVAWEALKAASQEPSEEEVTSNTQWSIVYDDTNLTAEIALRRNWDDVIGYNLKDNAITLK
;
A
#
# COMPACT_ATOMS: atom_id res chain seq x y z
N PHE A 1 -0.59 17.98 -6.43
CA PHE A 1 -1.42 17.08 -5.62
C PHE A 1 -2.70 17.78 -5.13
N ALA A 2 -2.59 18.89 -4.42
CA ALA A 2 -3.76 19.63 -3.87
C ALA A 2 -4.84 20.00 -4.91
N THR A 3 -4.51 20.08 -6.17
CA THR A 3 -5.45 20.47 -7.24
C THR A 3 -6.04 19.29 -8.00
N SER A 4 -5.40 18.11 -7.98
CA SER A 4 -5.79 16.94 -8.77
C SER A 4 -5.87 15.64 -7.99
N GLY A 5 -5.42 15.62 -6.74
CA GLY A 5 -5.27 14.40 -5.94
C GLY A 5 -6.42 14.08 -5.01
N ARG A 6 -7.63 14.46 -5.34
CA ARG A 6 -8.80 14.29 -4.47
C ARG A 6 -9.08 12.89 -4.01
N ASP A 7 -8.87 11.96 -4.91
CA ASP A 7 -9.24 10.56 -4.75
C ASP A 7 -8.01 9.67 -4.54
N TYR A 8 -6.87 10.30 -4.22
CA TYR A 8 -5.59 9.61 -4.04
C TYR A 8 -4.97 9.96 -2.70
N HIS A 9 -4.26 9.00 -2.16
CA HIS A 9 -3.30 9.20 -1.09
C HIS A 9 -1.92 8.74 -1.57
N PHE A 10 -0.88 9.25 -0.93
CA PHE A 10 0.50 8.83 -1.16
C PHE A 10 1.08 8.30 0.14
N TYR A 11 1.69 7.13 0.09
CA TYR A 11 2.55 6.65 1.15
C TYR A 11 3.99 7.05 0.78
N ILE A 12 4.63 7.81 1.65
CA ILE A 12 5.97 8.36 1.42
C ILE A 12 6.86 7.85 2.55
N THR A 13 7.97 7.24 2.18
CA THR A 13 9.00 6.76 3.11
C THR A 13 10.35 7.36 2.78
N ASP A 14 11.26 7.32 3.75
CA ASP A 14 12.66 7.66 3.56
C ASP A 14 13.59 6.66 4.27
N ALA A 15 14.89 6.76 3.98
CA ALA A 15 15.92 5.89 4.55
C ALA A 15 16.17 6.10 6.06
N SER A 16 15.55 7.10 6.70
CA SER A 16 15.59 7.27 8.16
C SER A 16 14.56 6.38 8.87
N GLY A 17 13.65 5.74 8.12
CA GLY A 17 12.54 4.94 8.63
C GLY A 17 11.29 5.78 8.94
N ASP A 18 11.26 7.06 8.55
CA ASP A 18 10.03 7.85 8.64
C ASP A 18 9.10 7.52 7.49
N GLY A 19 7.82 7.31 7.79
CA GLY A 19 6.76 7.01 6.84
C GLY A 19 5.53 7.87 7.10
N ARG A 20 4.93 8.39 6.02
CA ARG A 20 3.73 9.22 6.09
C ARG A 20 2.74 8.85 5.00
N VAL A 21 1.48 8.78 5.36
CA VAL A 21 0.38 8.84 4.40
C VAL A 21 -0.04 10.30 4.25
N VAL A 22 0.00 10.79 3.02
CA VAL A 22 -0.44 12.14 2.67
C VAL A 22 -1.71 12.04 1.87
N GLU A 23 -2.77 12.59 2.39
CA GLU A 23 -4.10 12.63 1.78
C GLU A 23 -4.75 13.98 2.02
N TYR A 24 -5.83 14.28 1.35
CA TYR A 24 -6.61 15.46 1.69
C TYR A 24 -7.80 15.08 2.57
N ASP A 25 -8.17 15.98 3.46
CA ASP A 25 -9.38 15.83 4.28
C ASP A 25 -10.63 16.00 3.41
N CYS A 26 -11.34 14.89 3.14
CA CYS A 26 -12.50 14.89 2.26
C CYS A 26 -13.74 15.57 2.88
N GLU A 27 -13.76 15.77 4.19
CA GLU A 27 -14.84 16.54 4.88
C GLU A 27 -14.50 18.02 5.02
N SER A 28 -13.23 18.42 4.80
CA SER A 28 -12.83 19.83 4.86
C SER A 28 -13.31 20.59 3.63
N GLU A 29 -13.97 21.72 3.85
CA GLU A 29 -14.40 22.63 2.76
C GLU A 29 -13.20 23.16 1.96
N THR A 30 -12.08 23.40 2.62
CA THR A 30 -10.83 23.89 2.02
C THR A 30 -9.95 22.77 1.45
N ARG A 31 -10.31 21.50 1.68
CA ARG A 31 -9.56 20.34 1.24
C ARG A 31 -8.11 20.38 1.67
N GLU A 32 -7.94 20.53 2.95
CA GLU A 32 -6.61 20.57 3.56
C GLU A 32 -5.85 19.26 3.33
N LEU A 33 -4.56 19.40 3.05
CA LEU A 33 -3.67 18.25 3.02
C LEU A 33 -3.27 17.87 4.44
N VAL A 34 -3.40 16.58 4.75
CA VAL A 34 -3.05 16.01 6.04
C VAL A 34 -2.00 14.93 5.84
N ALA A 35 -1.01 14.91 6.72
CA ALA A 35 0.00 13.86 6.78
C ALA A 35 -0.14 13.09 8.09
N THR A 36 -0.34 11.79 8.00
CA THR A 36 -0.49 10.89 9.16
C THR A 36 0.60 9.84 9.20
N SER A 37 0.90 9.33 10.39
CA SER A 37 1.93 8.29 10.60
C SER A 37 1.34 6.87 10.61
N ILE A 38 0.24 6.64 9.88
CA ILE A 38 -0.30 5.29 9.73
C ILE A 38 0.65 4.44 8.90
N ARG A 39 0.85 3.19 9.30
CA ARG A 39 1.86 2.29 8.72
C ARG A 39 1.36 1.53 7.49
N SER A 40 0.07 1.51 7.24
CA SER A 40 -0.52 0.91 6.04
C SER A 40 -1.75 1.68 5.57
N ILE A 41 -2.11 1.51 4.31
CA ILE A 41 -3.30 2.12 3.71
C ILE A 41 -3.79 1.29 2.53
N THR A 42 -5.11 1.28 2.29
CA THR A 42 -5.74 0.69 1.11
C THR A 42 -6.61 1.72 0.38
N ASN A 43 -7.72 1.33 -0.19
CA ASN A 43 -8.56 2.23 -1.01
C ASN A 43 -9.54 3.08 -0.19
N PHE A 44 -9.16 3.57 0.97
CA PHE A 44 -9.98 4.47 1.79
C PHE A 44 -9.14 5.60 2.39
N PHE A 45 -9.80 6.68 2.85
CA PHE A 45 -9.12 7.76 3.56
C PHE A 45 -8.75 7.31 4.98
N GLY A 46 -7.47 7.26 5.29
CA GLY A 46 -6.97 6.85 6.59
C GLY A 46 -7.47 7.70 7.75
N LEU A 47 -7.75 8.99 7.51
CA LEU A 47 -8.40 9.88 8.46
C LEU A 47 -9.79 9.38 8.93
N TYR A 48 -10.43 8.54 8.15
CA TYR A 48 -11.80 8.06 8.37
C TYR A 48 -11.88 6.53 8.43
N GLU A 49 -10.80 5.89 8.83
CA GLU A 49 -10.71 4.43 8.95
C GLU A 49 -11.87 3.82 9.74
N ASP A 50 -12.26 4.46 10.84
CA ASP A 50 -13.34 4.04 11.74
C ASP A 50 -14.74 4.09 11.08
N LYS A 51 -14.87 4.82 9.98
CA LYS A 51 -16.13 4.95 9.21
C LYS A 51 -16.23 3.97 8.05
N VAL A 52 -15.19 3.18 7.79
CA VAL A 52 -15.15 2.20 6.69
C VAL A 52 -15.36 0.79 7.23
N LEU A 53 -16.37 0.10 6.70
CA LEU A 53 -16.68 -1.27 7.11
C LEU A 53 -15.90 -2.31 6.28
N PRO A 54 -15.50 -3.44 6.89
CA PRO A 54 -14.93 -4.56 6.13
C PRO A 54 -15.89 -5.03 5.04
N ASN A 55 -15.33 -5.42 3.87
CA ASN A 55 -16.07 -5.85 2.69
C ASN A 55 -17.04 -4.82 2.08
N GLN A 56 -16.92 -3.56 2.46
CA GLN A 56 -17.64 -2.46 1.86
C GLN A 56 -17.16 -2.26 0.41
N LYS A 57 -18.07 -2.31 -0.56
CA LYS A 57 -17.73 -2.15 -1.99
C LYS A 57 -17.63 -0.68 -2.43
N ASN A 58 -18.38 0.21 -1.80
CA ASN A 58 -18.44 1.63 -2.13
C ASN A 58 -18.64 2.45 -0.85
N GLY A 59 -18.28 3.72 -0.88
CA GLY A 59 -18.49 4.65 0.22
C GLY A 59 -17.74 5.97 -0.01
N ILE A 60 -18.20 7.04 0.63
CA ILE A 60 -17.57 8.37 0.51
C ILE A 60 -16.15 8.40 1.09
N TYR A 61 -15.85 7.49 2.02
CA TYR A 61 -14.52 7.36 2.62
C TYR A 61 -13.68 6.27 1.98
N GLY A 62 -14.24 5.50 1.00
CA GLY A 62 -13.53 4.46 0.28
C GLY A 62 -13.95 3.04 0.65
N HIS A 63 -13.06 2.07 0.40
CA HIS A 63 -13.29 0.63 0.59
C HIS A 63 -11.96 -0.11 0.82
N GLY A 64 -12.00 -1.44 1.03
CA GLY A 64 -10.80 -2.26 1.18
C GLY A 64 -10.29 -2.36 2.62
N LYS A 65 -11.16 -2.08 3.59
CA LYS A 65 -10.84 -2.20 5.02
C LYS A 65 -10.42 -3.63 5.39
N GLU A 66 -11.02 -4.65 4.77
CA GLU A 66 -10.69 -6.06 4.99
C GLU A 66 -9.23 -6.40 4.61
N ARG A 67 -8.67 -5.70 3.61
CA ARG A 67 -7.25 -5.87 3.20
C ARG A 67 -6.32 -5.14 4.16
N TYR A 68 -6.73 -3.95 4.57
CA TYR A 68 -6.04 -3.18 5.59
C TYR A 68 -5.94 -3.97 6.90
N ASP A 69 -7.06 -4.53 7.38
CA ASP A 69 -7.10 -5.31 8.63
C ASP A 69 -6.17 -6.54 8.58
N LYS A 70 -6.04 -7.18 7.42
CA LYS A 70 -5.08 -8.28 7.22
C LYS A 70 -3.62 -7.83 7.33
N MET A 71 -3.28 -6.68 6.76
CA MET A 71 -1.93 -6.13 6.87
C MET A 71 -1.62 -5.71 8.31
N GLU A 72 -2.55 -5.01 8.96
CA GLU A 72 -2.39 -4.60 10.36
C GLU A 72 -2.22 -5.79 11.30
N ALA A 73 -2.96 -6.88 11.09
CA ALA A 73 -2.79 -8.10 11.89
C ALA A 73 -1.39 -8.72 11.76
N ILE A 74 -0.77 -8.64 10.57
CA ILE A 74 0.62 -9.07 10.38
C ILE A 74 1.57 -8.14 11.15
N PHE A 75 1.42 -6.83 10.96
CA PHE A 75 2.27 -5.84 11.63
C PHE A 75 2.14 -5.83 13.14
N ASP A 76 0.97 -6.17 13.68
CA ASP A 76 0.78 -6.27 15.14
C ASP A 76 1.43 -7.52 15.74
N TYR A 77 1.63 -8.56 14.93
CA TYR A 77 2.27 -9.80 15.37
C TYR A 77 3.79 -9.72 15.29
N GLU A 78 4.34 -8.98 14.33
CA GLU A 78 5.77 -8.92 14.06
C GLU A 78 6.48 -7.83 14.89
N GLU A 79 7.59 -8.20 15.52
CA GLU A 79 8.45 -7.28 16.28
C GLU A 79 9.46 -6.53 15.38
N VAL A 80 9.79 -7.10 14.24
CA VAL A 80 10.80 -6.57 13.30
C VAL A 80 10.22 -6.51 11.89
N TYR A 81 10.21 -5.34 11.31
CA TYR A 81 9.77 -5.13 9.92
C TYR A 81 10.97 -5.25 8.97
N ASN A 82 10.89 -6.21 8.07
CA ASN A 82 11.87 -6.46 7.02
C ASN A 82 11.16 -6.74 5.69
N SER A 83 11.90 -7.08 4.64
CA SER A 83 11.33 -7.39 3.33
C SER A 83 10.38 -8.59 3.34
N ASP A 84 10.64 -9.61 4.18
CA ASP A 84 9.78 -10.79 4.26
C ASP A 84 8.41 -10.44 4.82
N VAL A 85 8.37 -9.63 5.90
CA VAL A 85 7.12 -9.11 6.48
C VAL A 85 6.38 -8.21 5.49
N ALA A 86 7.09 -7.39 4.73
CA ALA A 86 6.48 -6.56 3.68
C ALA A 86 5.86 -7.42 2.58
N TRP A 87 6.54 -8.49 2.14
CA TRP A 87 5.99 -9.45 1.18
C TRP A 87 4.77 -10.18 1.71
N GLU A 88 4.78 -10.60 2.98
CA GLU A 88 3.64 -11.25 3.62
C GLU A 88 2.42 -10.33 3.66
N ALA A 89 2.60 -9.07 4.06
CA ALA A 89 1.54 -8.06 4.05
C ALA A 89 0.97 -7.82 2.62
N LEU A 90 1.83 -7.70 1.60
CA LEU A 90 1.41 -7.53 0.21
C LEU A 90 0.65 -8.75 -0.33
N LYS A 91 1.08 -9.96 0.02
CA LYS A 91 0.38 -11.21 -0.33
C LYS A 91 -1.00 -11.24 0.31
N ALA A 92 -1.10 -10.93 1.61
CA ALA A 92 -2.36 -10.92 2.36
C ALA A 92 -3.37 -9.87 1.83
N ALA A 93 -2.87 -8.72 1.35
CA ALA A 93 -3.67 -7.65 0.77
C ALA A 93 -3.95 -7.82 -0.72
N SER A 94 -3.36 -8.82 -1.38
CA SER A 94 -3.51 -9.02 -2.83
C SER A 94 -4.94 -9.43 -3.20
N GLN A 95 -5.36 -9.00 -4.39
CA GLN A 95 -6.68 -9.30 -4.95
C GLN A 95 -6.58 -10.29 -6.10
N GLU A 96 -7.34 -11.38 -6.00
CA GLU A 96 -7.52 -12.33 -7.07
C GLU A 96 -8.52 -11.81 -8.10
N PRO A 97 -8.41 -12.18 -9.39
CA PRO A 97 -9.46 -11.90 -10.36
C PRO A 97 -10.72 -12.66 -9.97
N SER A 98 -11.88 -12.00 -10.09
CA SER A 98 -13.18 -12.63 -9.92
C SER A 98 -13.90 -12.80 -11.27
N GLU A 99 -14.93 -13.64 -11.31
CA GLU A 99 -15.76 -13.80 -12.50
C GLU A 99 -16.49 -12.51 -12.88
N GLU A 100 -16.81 -11.67 -11.86
CA GLU A 100 -17.52 -10.40 -12.05
C GLU A 100 -16.56 -9.27 -12.45
N GLU A 101 -15.31 -9.29 -11.94
CA GLU A 101 -14.32 -8.22 -12.12
C GLU A 101 -12.95 -8.79 -12.47
N VAL A 102 -12.79 -9.30 -13.70
CA VAL A 102 -11.54 -9.91 -14.17
C VAL A 102 -10.35 -8.93 -14.16
N THR A 103 -10.61 -7.64 -14.32
CA THR A 103 -9.57 -6.60 -14.35
C THR A 103 -9.24 -6.03 -12.99
N SER A 104 -10.09 -6.20 -12.00
CA SER A 104 -9.89 -5.69 -10.63
C SER A 104 -9.08 -6.69 -9.81
N ASN A 105 -7.81 -6.82 -10.13
CA ASN A 105 -6.90 -7.71 -9.41
C ASN A 105 -5.49 -7.10 -9.31
N THR A 106 -4.69 -7.62 -8.39
CA THR A 106 -3.33 -7.14 -8.17
C THR A 106 -2.43 -7.44 -9.39
N GLN A 107 -2.02 -6.39 -10.09
CA GLN A 107 -1.19 -6.48 -11.28
C GLN A 107 0.30 -6.55 -10.97
N TRP A 108 0.74 -5.85 -9.93
CA TRP A 108 2.12 -5.89 -9.42
C TRP A 108 2.13 -5.66 -7.92
N SER A 109 3.18 -6.11 -7.28
CA SER A 109 3.53 -5.80 -5.90
C SER A 109 5.01 -5.46 -5.85
N ILE A 110 5.37 -4.44 -5.09
CA ILE A 110 6.74 -3.94 -5.02
C ILE A 110 7.12 -3.76 -3.56
N VAL A 111 8.30 -4.27 -3.19
CA VAL A 111 8.96 -3.96 -1.91
C VAL A 111 10.18 -3.11 -2.20
N TYR A 112 10.27 -1.96 -1.55
CA TYR A 112 11.42 -1.04 -1.62
C TYR A 112 12.27 -1.18 -0.36
N ASP A 113 13.58 -1.16 -0.54
CA ASP A 113 14.57 -0.99 0.52
C ASP A 113 15.27 0.35 0.30
N ASP A 114 14.80 1.37 1.00
CA ASP A 114 15.29 2.74 0.87
C ASP A 114 16.72 2.89 1.41
N THR A 115 17.14 2.00 2.32
CA THR A 115 18.51 1.99 2.87
C THR A 115 19.51 1.48 1.84
N ASN A 116 19.20 0.39 1.17
CA ASN A 116 20.07 -0.24 0.17
C ASN A 116 19.83 0.29 -1.23
N LEU A 117 18.78 1.05 -1.46
CA LEU A 117 18.31 1.56 -2.76
C LEU A 117 18.01 0.41 -3.73
N THR A 118 17.26 -0.57 -3.24
CA THR A 118 16.80 -1.71 -4.04
C THR A 118 15.28 -1.80 -4.06
N ALA A 119 14.75 -2.47 -5.08
CA ALA A 119 13.35 -2.82 -5.18
C ALA A 119 13.19 -4.27 -5.66
N GLU A 120 12.16 -4.91 -5.18
CA GLU A 120 11.74 -6.25 -5.61
C GLU A 120 10.31 -6.20 -6.13
N ILE A 121 10.07 -6.75 -7.30
CA ILE A 121 8.79 -6.64 -8.01
C ILE A 121 8.27 -8.03 -8.36
N ALA A 122 7.05 -8.35 -7.92
CA ALA A 122 6.28 -9.51 -8.36
C ALA A 122 5.16 -9.06 -9.29
N LEU A 123 5.01 -9.70 -10.45
CA LEU A 123 3.97 -9.41 -11.42
C LEU A 123 2.82 -10.40 -11.29
N ARG A 124 1.58 -9.90 -11.31
CA ARG A 124 0.36 -10.71 -11.33
C ARG A 124 0.32 -11.80 -10.26
N ARG A 125 0.83 -11.48 -9.07
CA ARG A 125 0.91 -12.40 -7.92
C ARG A 125 1.79 -13.64 -8.17
N ASN A 126 2.71 -13.57 -9.12
CA ASN A 126 3.74 -14.59 -9.30
C ASN A 126 4.87 -14.33 -8.29
N TRP A 127 4.71 -14.89 -7.11
CA TRP A 127 5.63 -14.69 -5.98
C TRP A 127 6.92 -15.52 -6.07
N ASP A 128 6.96 -16.46 -7.00
CA ASP A 128 8.11 -17.35 -7.22
C ASP A 128 9.13 -16.75 -8.20
N ASP A 129 8.69 -15.78 -9.05
CA ASP A 129 9.54 -15.09 -10.01
C ASP A 129 9.58 -13.59 -9.67
N VAL A 130 10.47 -13.22 -8.77
CA VAL A 130 10.63 -11.84 -8.34
C VAL A 130 11.76 -11.17 -9.12
N ILE A 131 11.48 -9.99 -9.66
CA ILE A 131 12.44 -9.14 -10.36
C ILE A 131 13.09 -8.21 -9.35
N GLY A 132 14.40 -8.32 -9.17
CA GLY A 132 15.19 -7.40 -8.37
C GLY A 132 15.70 -6.23 -9.21
N TYR A 133 15.69 -5.03 -8.63
CA TYR A 133 16.29 -3.83 -9.21
C TYR A 133 17.22 -3.16 -8.20
N ASN A 134 18.42 -2.79 -8.63
CA ASN A 134 19.37 -2.03 -7.83
C ASN A 134 19.56 -0.65 -8.47
N LEU A 135 19.19 0.40 -7.73
CA LEU A 135 19.25 1.78 -8.23
C LEU A 135 20.70 2.28 -8.38
N LYS A 136 21.63 1.83 -7.53
CA LYS A 136 23.04 2.27 -7.58
C LYS A 136 23.74 1.81 -8.85
N ASP A 137 23.49 0.55 -9.22
CA ASP A 137 24.16 -0.09 -10.35
C ASP A 137 23.29 -0.07 -11.62
N ASN A 138 22.05 0.40 -11.51
CA ASN A 138 21.03 0.33 -12.55
C ASN A 138 20.89 -1.09 -13.13
N ALA A 139 20.94 -2.09 -12.25
CA ALA A 139 20.96 -3.49 -12.60
C ALA A 139 19.62 -4.17 -12.29
N ILE A 140 19.21 -5.06 -13.20
CA ILE A 140 18.02 -5.91 -13.03
C ILE A 140 18.48 -7.36 -12.87
N THR A 141 17.88 -8.06 -11.92
CA THR A 141 18.12 -9.49 -11.67
C THR A 141 16.79 -10.24 -11.55
N LEU A 142 16.77 -11.48 -11.99
CA LEU A 142 15.70 -12.44 -11.65
C LEU A 142 16.13 -13.20 -10.40
N LYS A 143 15.27 -13.31 -9.42
CA LYS A 143 15.51 -14.05 -8.19
C LYS A 143 14.72 -15.34 -8.19
#